data_923ef60f8161a7d9abf47f0936f8d5a2
#
_entry.id   923ef60f8161a7d9abf47f0936f8d5a2
#
_cell.length_a   1.000
_cell.length_b   1.000
_cell.length_c   1.000
_cell.angle_alpha   90.00
_cell.angle_beta   90.00
_cell.angle_gamma   90.00
#
_symmetry.space_group_name_H-M   'P 1'
#
loop_
_entity.id
_entity.type
_entity.pdbx_description
1 polymer ?
#
loop_
_entity_poly.entity_id
_entity_poly.type
_entity_poly.pdbx_seq_one_letter_code
_entity_poly.pdbx_strand_id
1 'polypeptide(L)'
;MNKGWRYGIGLGAIIVLLFLANLLVGSVSIPPADVFRILWGAEGVKAGWAFILWESRLPQALTALLCGSALAVCGLMLQTAFKNPLAGPSILGINSGASLGVAFVMLFFGGSITAGTFSLSGFFSVLAGAFVGAMLIMALILFFSTLLKSNIMLLITGIMIGYMASSAIALLNFFATAEGVQSYMIWGMGNFGGV
;
A
#
# COMPACT_ATOMS: atom_id res chain seq x y z
N MET A 1 30.22 -14.17 17.35
CA MET A 1 29.24 -13.61 16.38
C MET A 1 27.89 -13.58 17.06
N ASN A 2 27.38 -12.38 17.38
CA ASN A 2 26.12 -12.22 18.16
C ASN A 2 24.93 -12.86 17.45
N LYS A 3 24.03 -13.51 18.22
CA LYS A 3 22.82 -14.15 17.67
C LYS A 3 22.04 -13.19 16.73
N GLY A 4 21.95 -11.91 17.07
CA GLY A 4 21.28 -10.90 16.25
C GLY A 4 21.85 -10.73 14.85
N TRP A 5 23.18 -10.78 14.70
CA TRP A 5 23.86 -10.70 13.40
C TRP A 5 23.50 -11.87 12.47
N ARG A 6 23.42 -13.07 13.03
CA ARG A 6 23.02 -14.28 12.27
C ARG A 6 21.58 -14.18 11.76
N TYR A 7 20.65 -13.68 12.59
CA TYR A 7 19.26 -13.44 12.16
C TYR A 7 19.19 -12.34 11.08
N GLY A 8 19.97 -11.27 11.22
CA GLY A 8 20.03 -10.20 10.22
C GLY A 8 20.50 -10.69 8.85
N ILE A 9 21.58 -11.48 8.82
CA ILE A 9 22.09 -12.09 7.57
C ILE A 9 21.04 -13.04 6.98
N GLY A 10 20.42 -13.89 7.80
CA GLY A 10 19.39 -14.82 7.34
C GLY A 10 18.19 -14.10 6.72
N LEU A 11 17.68 -13.06 7.38
CA LEU A 11 16.59 -12.23 6.85
C LEU A 11 16.99 -11.51 5.56
N GLY A 12 18.19 -10.93 5.51
CA GLY A 12 18.70 -10.29 4.29
C GLY A 12 18.79 -11.27 3.11
N ALA A 13 19.28 -12.48 3.35
CA ALA A 13 19.35 -13.52 2.32
C ALA A 13 17.93 -13.92 1.83
N ILE A 14 16.96 -14.04 2.73
CA ILE A 14 15.56 -14.33 2.38
C ILE A 14 14.97 -13.20 1.52
N ILE A 15 15.20 -11.93 1.88
CA ILE A 15 14.72 -10.78 1.11
C ILE A 15 15.29 -10.81 -0.31
N VAL A 16 16.61 -11.03 -0.46
CA VAL A 16 17.24 -11.13 -1.78
C VAL A 16 16.66 -12.31 -2.59
N LEU A 17 16.47 -13.46 -1.96
CA LEU A 17 15.91 -14.64 -2.60
C LEU A 17 14.47 -14.40 -3.07
N LEU A 18 13.63 -13.77 -2.24
CA LEU A 18 12.26 -13.42 -2.61
C LEU A 18 12.20 -12.35 -3.69
N PHE A 19 13.10 -11.37 -3.67
CA PHE A 19 13.22 -10.37 -4.72
C PHE A 19 13.56 -11.03 -6.07
N LEU A 20 14.56 -11.91 -6.10
CA LEU A 20 14.92 -12.66 -7.31
C LEU A 20 13.79 -13.59 -7.76
N ALA A 21 13.11 -14.25 -6.83
CA ALA A 21 11.94 -15.08 -7.14
C ALA A 21 10.82 -14.27 -7.80
N ASN A 22 10.57 -13.04 -7.34
CA ASN A 22 9.57 -12.15 -7.95
C ASN A 22 9.93 -11.77 -9.40
N LEU A 23 11.22 -11.59 -9.71
CA LEU A 23 11.66 -11.33 -11.09
C LEU A 23 11.53 -12.57 -11.99
N LEU A 24 11.72 -13.76 -11.43
CA LEU A 24 11.70 -15.02 -12.19
C LEU A 24 10.26 -15.55 -12.40
N VAL A 25 9.40 -15.41 -11.38
CA VAL A 25 8.04 -15.98 -11.38
C VAL A 25 7.02 -14.88 -11.70
N GLY A 26 6.09 -15.17 -12.59
CA GLY A 26 5.00 -14.26 -12.96
C GLY A 26 4.02 -14.92 -13.91
N SER A 27 2.99 -14.19 -14.33
CA SER A 27 1.94 -14.67 -15.25
C SER A 27 2.47 -15.14 -16.62
N VAL A 28 3.58 -14.58 -17.06
CA VAL A 28 4.29 -14.98 -18.27
C VAL A 28 5.54 -15.75 -17.87
N SER A 29 5.70 -16.98 -18.37
CA SER A 29 6.90 -17.78 -18.13
C SER A 29 8.07 -17.25 -18.97
N ILE A 30 9.07 -16.67 -18.30
CA ILE A 30 10.33 -16.23 -18.92
C ILE A 30 11.44 -17.14 -18.39
N PRO A 31 12.23 -17.77 -19.29
CA PRO A 31 13.35 -18.60 -18.84
C PRO A 31 14.32 -17.82 -17.94
N PRO A 32 14.79 -18.38 -16.81
CA PRO A 32 15.70 -17.67 -15.90
C PRO A 32 16.96 -17.13 -16.60
N ALA A 33 17.50 -17.87 -17.57
CA ALA A 33 18.66 -17.43 -18.33
C ALA A 33 18.38 -16.12 -19.10
N ASP A 34 17.18 -15.96 -19.65
CA ASP A 34 16.80 -14.76 -20.38
C ASP A 34 16.50 -13.59 -19.43
N VAL A 35 15.98 -13.83 -18.23
CA VAL A 35 15.85 -12.79 -17.18
C VAL A 35 17.22 -12.20 -16.84
N PHE A 36 18.23 -13.06 -16.61
CA PHE A 36 19.59 -12.58 -16.36
C PHE A 36 20.19 -11.86 -17.56
N ARG A 37 19.98 -12.36 -18.79
CA ARG A 37 20.44 -11.69 -20.01
C ARG A 37 19.85 -10.29 -20.16
N ILE A 38 18.54 -10.11 -19.91
CA ILE A 38 17.89 -8.81 -19.97
C ILE A 38 18.48 -7.86 -18.93
N LEU A 39 18.69 -8.32 -17.69
CA LEU A 39 19.27 -7.49 -16.62
C LEU A 39 20.70 -7.03 -16.94
N TRP A 40 21.49 -7.84 -17.67
CA TRP A 40 22.84 -7.51 -18.13
C TRP A 40 22.87 -6.80 -19.49
N GLY A 41 21.73 -6.46 -20.07
CA GLY A 41 21.66 -5.73 -21.35
C GLY A 41 22.06 -6.54 -22.56
N ALA A 42 21.98 -7.88 -22.52
CA ALA A 42 22.34 -8.74 -23.64
C ALA A 42 21.29 -8.62 -24.77
N GLU A 43 21.77 -8.51 -26.01
CA GLU A 43 20.97 -8.51 -27.21
C GLU A 43 20.44 -9.93 -27.55
N GLY A 44 19.34 -9.99 -28.32
CA GLY A 44 18.80 -11.27 -28.83
C GLY A 44 17.70 -11.90 -27.98
N VAL A 45 17.19 -11.20 -26.96
CA VAL A 45 16.03 -11.62 -26.16
C VAL A 45 14.74 -11.04 -26.77
N LYS A 46 13.60 -11.75 -26.61
CA LYS A 46 12.30 -11.25 -27.08
C LYS A 46 11.97 -9.90 -26.45
N ALA A 47 11.68 -8.89 -27.27
CA ALA A 47 11.36 -7.52 -26.81
C ALA A 47 10.21 -7.49 -25.78
N GLY A 48 9.18 -8.35 -25.95
CA GLY A 48 8.09 -8.46 -24.99
C GLY A 48 8.51 -8.95 -23.60
N TRP A 49 9.54 -9.80 -23.49
CA TRP A 49 10.06 -10.25 -22.21
C TRP A 49 10.85 -9.15 -21.50
N ALA A 50 11.63 -8.38 -22.25
CA ALA A 50 12.34 -7.22 -21.72
C ALA A 50 11.35 -6.18 -21.20
N PHE A 51 10.30 -5.89 -21.97
CA PHE A 51 9.22 -4.98 -21.54
C PHE A 51 8.57 -5.44 -20.23
N ILE A 52 8.16 -6.72 -20.12
CA ILE A 52 7.55 -7.26 -18.91
C ILE A 52 8.49 -7.15 -17.71
N LEU A 53 9.79 -7.41 -17.92
CA LEU A 53 10.75 -7.35 -16.82
C LEU A 53 10.98 -5.91 -16.32
N TRP A 54 11.19 -4.97 -17.24
CA TRP A 54 11.53 -3.57 -16.89
C TRP A 54 10.32 -2.73 -16.49
N GLU A 55 9.17 -2.93 -17.17
CA GLU A 55 7.97 -2.08 -16.98
C GLU A 55 6.96 -2.68 -15.98
N SER A 56 7.15 -3.94 -15.58
CA SER A 56 6.21 -4.58 -14.66
C SER A 56 6.91 -5.23 -13.47
N ARG A 57 7.73 -6.27 -13.68
CA ARG A 57 8.27 -7.07 -12.58
C ARG A 57 9.24 -6.31 -11.68
N LEU A 58 10.16 -5.56 -12.28
CA LEU A 58 11.16 -4.81 -11.51
C LEU A 58 10.53 -3.67 -10.71
N PRO A 59 9.66 -2.81 -11.26
CA PRO A 59 8.94 -1.81 -10.47
C PRO A 59 8.12 -2.43 -9.35
N GLN A 60 7.39 -3.52 -9.61
CA GLN A 60 6.61 -4.21 -8.58
C GLN A 60 7.49 -4.76 -7.45
N ALA A 61 8.61 -5.39 -7.78
CA ALA A 61 9.55 -5.93 -6.79
C ALA A 61 10.17 -4.82 -5.93
N LEU A 62 10.57 -3.70 -6.55
CA LEU A 62 11.11 -2.53 -5.84
C LEU A 62 10.06 -1.89 -4.95
N THR A 63 8.84 -1.71 -5.45
CA THR A 63 7.74 -1.14 -4.67
C THR A 63 7.38 -2.02 -3.48
N ALA A 64 7.31 -3.34 -3.66
CA ALA A 64 7.07 -4.29 -2.57
C ALA A 64 8.16 -4.20 -1.49
N LEU A 65 9.43 -4.10 -1.90
CA LEU A 65 10.56 -3.95 -0.99
C LEU A 65 10.49 -2.63 -0.20
N LEU A 66 10.23 -1.52 -0.89
CA LEU A 66 10.12 -0.19 -0.27
C LEU A 66 8.92 -0.10 0.67
N CYS A 67 7.74 -0.54 0.23
CA CYS A 67 6.53 -0.54 1.05
C CYS A 67 6.68 -1.45 2.28
N GLY A 68 7.24 -2.64 2.11
CA GLY A 68 7.47 -3.57 3.22
C GLY A 68 8.45 -3.01 4.25
N SER A 69 9.55 -2.40 3.81
CA SER A 69 10.52 -1.77 4.69
C SER A 69 9.94 -0.56 5.42
N ALA A 70 9.17 0.29 4.72
CA ALA A 70 8.49 1.43 5.32
C ALA A 70 7.48 0.99 6.39
N LEU A 71 6.66 -0.03 6.10
CA LEU A 71 5.70 -0.60 7.06
C LEU A 71 6.40 -1.19 8.29
N ALA A 72 7.55 -1.87 8.11
CA ALA A 72 8.32 -2.42 9.21
C ALA A 72 8.85 -1.32 10.14
N VAL A 73 9.40 -0.24 9.59
CA VAL A 73 9.88 0.92 10.35
C VAL A 73 8.74 1.60 11.07
N CYS A 74 7.63 1.91 10.38
CA CYS A 74 6.44 2.52 10.98
C CYS A 74 5.87 1.65 12.10
N GLY A 75 5.80 0.33 11.89
CA GLY A 75 5.35 -0.62 12.92
C GLY A 75 6.23 -0.57 14.17
N LEU A 76 7.56 -0.61 14.00
CA LEU A 76 8.49 -0.54 15.11
C LEU A 76 8.38 0.78 15.88
N MET A 77 8.24 1.90 15.17
CA MET A 77 8.07 3.22 15.79
C MET A 77 6.78 3.27 16.63
N LEU A 78 5.66 2.75 16.10
CA LEU A 78 4.40 2.71 16.81
C LEU A 78 4.45 1.77 18.02
N GLN A 79 5.02 0.58 17.88
CA GLN A 79 5.21 -0.36 18.99
C GLN A 79 6.02 0.27 20.13
N THR A 80 7.06 1.02 19.77
CA THR A 80 7.91 1.73 20.75
C THR A 80 7.16 2.89 21.41
N ALA A 81 6.46 3.71 20.63
CA ALA A 81 5.71 4.87 21.13
C ALA A 81 4.58 4.45 22.08
N PHE A 82 3.85 3.40 21.73
CA PHE A 82 2.74 2.87 22.55
C PHE A 82 3.19 1.88 23.62
N LYS A 83 4.48 1.49 23.64
CA LYS A 83 5.02 0.43 24.52
C LYS A 83 4.17 -0.84 24.44
N ASN A 84 3.68 -1.16 23.25
CA ASN A 84 2.77 -2.27 23.00
C ASN A 84 3.18 -2.99 21.70
N PRO A 85 3.56 -4.27 21.75
CA PRO A 85 3.96 -5.02 20.55
C PRO A 85 2.82 -5.26 19.56
N LEU A 86 1.58 -5.02 19.96
CA LEU A 86 0.40 -5.15 19.09
C LEU A 86 0.08 -3.83 18.34
N ALA A 87 0.74 -2.72 18.69
CA ALA A 87 0.50 -1.46 18.00
C ALA A 87 1.01 -1.51 16.55
N GLY A 88 0.18 -1.05 15.62
CA GLY A 88 0.52 -0.99 14.20
C GLY A 88 -0.31 0.06 13.46
N PRO A 89 0.07 0.45 12.24
CA PRO A 89 -0.61 1.49 11.47
C PRO A 89 -2.10 1.19 11.21
N SER A 90 -2.45 -0.07 11.07
CA SER A 90 -3.84 -0.51 10.83
C SER A 90 -4.75 -0.30 12.04
N ILE A 91 -4.22 -0.40 13.26
CA ILE A 91 -5.00 -0.27 14.50
C ILE A 91 -5.41 1.20 14.73
N LEU A 92 -4.62 2.14 14.29
CA LEU A 92 -4.93 3.57 14.40
C LEU A 92 -5.96 4.05 13.37
N GLY A 93 -6.50 3.18 12.54
CA GLY A 93 -7.53 3.52 11.55
C GLY A 93 -7.00 4.28 10.32
N ILE A 94 -5.68 4.47 10.18
CA ILE A 94 -5.07 5.22 9.06
C ILE A 94 -5.39 4.54 7.73
N ASN A 95 -5.33 3.20 7.68
CA ASN A 95 -5.70 2.44 6.48
C ASN A 95 -7.18 2.63 6.13
N SER A 96 -8.07 2.65 7.14
CA SER A 96 -9.49 2.90 6.91
C SER A 96 -9.73 4.31 6.37
N GLY A 97 -8.93 5.29 6.82
CA GLY A 97 -8.94 6.64 6.28
C GLY A 97 -8.51 6.69 4.81
N ALA A 98 -7.41 6.01 4.46
CA ALA A 98 -6.98 5.88 3.07
C ALA A 98 -8.07 5.25 2.20
N SER A 99 -8.65 4.13 2.65
CA SER A 99 -9.74 3.44 1.96
C SER A 99 -10.99 4.31 1.80
N LEU A 100 -11.33 5.11 2.82
CA LEU A 100 -12.45 6.06 2.74
C LEU A 100 -12.18 7.16 1.70
N GLY A 101 -10.97 7.71 1.67
CA GLY A 101 -10.56 8.70 0.67
C GLY A 101 -10.64 8.14 -0.75
N VAL A 102 -10.19 6.90 -0.97
CA VAL A 102 -10.33 6.22 -2.27
C VAL A 102 -11.78 5.94 -2.61
N ALA A 103 -12.57 5.47 -1.64
CA ALA A 103 -14.00 5.26 -1.83
C ALA A 103 -14.69 6.54 -2.28
N PHE A 104 -14.35 7.68 -1.68
CA PHE A 104 -14.90 8.97 -2.08
C PHE A 104 -14.56 9.30 -3.54
N VAL A 105 -13.31 9.09 -3.96
CA VAL A 105 -12.88 9.34 -5.34
C VAL A 105 -13.54 8.38 -6.33
N MET A 106 -13.53 7.08 -6.04
CA MET A 106 -14.02 6.07 -6.99
C MET A 106 -15.55 6.00 -7.05
N LEU A 107 -16.21 6.05 -5.89
CA LEU A 107 -17.64 5.79 -5.79
C LEU A 107 -18.46 7.07 -5.99
N PHE A 108 -17.94 8.24 -5.57
CA PHE A 108 -18.67 9.50 -5.67
C PHE A 108 -18.25 10.32 -6.88
N PHE A 109 -16.95 10.41 -7.20
CA PHE A 109 -16.45 11.18 -8.33
C PHE A 109 -16.15 10.33 -9.59
N GLY A 110 -16.49 9.05 -9.61
CA GLY A 110 -16.28 8.19 -10.77
C GLY A 110 -14.80 7.97 -11.14
N GLY A 111 -13.90 8.05 -10.17
CA GLY A 111 -12.47 7.80 -10.36
C GLY A 111 -11.64 8.98 -10.85
N SER A 112 -12.24 10.13 -11.10
CA SER A 112 -11.52 11.35 -11.53
C SER A 112 -12.03 12.58 -10.78
N ILE A 113 -11.13 13.50 -10.45
CA ILE A 113 -11.47 14.78 -9.83
C ILE A 113 -11.23 15.89 -10.86
N THR A 114 -12.32 16.60 -11.22
CA THR A 114 -12.26 17.74 -12.11
C THR A 114 -12.70 19.01 -11.37
N ALA A 115 -11.86 20.03 -11.34
CA ALA A 115 -12.17 21.30 -10.73
C ALA A 115 -11.80 22.43 -11.74
N GLY A 116 -12.80 22.90 -12.49
CA GLY A 116 -12.60 23.91 -13.55
C GLY A 116 -11.68 23.40 -14.67
N THR A 117 -10.56 24.09 -14.90
CA THR A 117 -9.53 23.71 -15.90
C THR A 117 -8.56 22.65 -15.40
N PHE A 118 -8.60 22.31 -14.11
CA PHE A 118 -7.70 21.32 -13.51
C PHE A 118 -8.41 19.96 -13.44
N SER A 119 -7.80 18.94 -14.07
CA SER A 119 -8.30 17.57 -14.03
C SER A 119 -7.20 16.64 -13.53
N LEU A 120 -7.47 15.96 -12.42
CA LEU A 120 -6.69 14.82 -11.94
C LEU A 120 -7.38 13.55 -12.42
N SER A 121 -6.74 12.83 -13.35
CA SER A 121 -7.32 11.62 -13.93
C SER A 121 -6.83 10.35 -13.22
N GLY A 122 -7.74 9.39 -13.05
CA GLY A 122 -7.42 8.00 -12.74
C GLY A 122 -6.51 7.80 -11.53
N PHE A 123 -5.31 7.30 -11.77
CA PHE A 123 -4.34 6.90 -10.73
C PHE A 123 -4.00 8.04 -9.74
N PHE A 124 -3.73 9.25 -10.23
CA PHE A 124 -3.37 10.38 -9.36
C PHE A 124 -4.52 10.83 -8.46
N SER A 125 -5.77 10.76 -8.93
CA SER A 125 -6.94 11.06 -8.11
C SER A 125 -7.10 10.08 -6.97
N VAL A 126 -6.94 8.78 -7.25
CA VAL A 126 -7.02 7.71 -6.25
C VAL A 126 -5.89 7.84 -5.23
N LEU A 127 -4.66 8.08 -5.69
CA LEU A 127 -3.50 8.31 -4.83
C LEU A 127 -3.70 9.52 -3.92
N ALA A 128 -4.16 10.64 -4.47
CA ALA A 128 -4.45 11.86 -3.70
C ALA A 128 -5.58 11.60 -2.68
N GLY A 129 -6.65 10.91 -3.09
CA GLY A 129 -7.74 10.53 -2.20
C GLY A 129 -7.27 9.66 -1.04
N ALA A 130 -6.47 8.63 -1.32
CA ALA A 130 -5.88 7.78 -0.28
C ALA A 130 -5.02 8.58 0.70
N PHE A 131 -4.16 9.44 0.18
CA PHE A 131 -3.26 10.27 0.99
C PHE A 131 -4.03 11.26 1.87
N VAL A 132 -4.98 11.99 1.31
CA VAL A 132 -5.82 12.94 2.05
C VAL A 132 -6.64 12.22 3.12
N GLY A 133 -7.27 11.09 2.80
CA GLY A 133 -8.01 10.29 3.76
C GLY A 133 -7.14 9.79 4.93
N ALA A 134 -5.93 9.30 4.63
CA ALA A 134 -4.96 8.90 5.64
C ALA A 134 -4.53 10.09 6.53
N MET A 135 -4.25 11.24 5.94
CA MET A 135 -3.84 12.46 6.64
C MET A 135 -4.95 12.99 7.55
N LEU A 136 -6.21 12.95 7.12
CA LEU A 136 -7.35 13.36 7.94
C LEU A 136 -7.49 12.48 9.19
N ILE A 137 -7.41 11.15 9.05
CA ILE A 137 -7.45 10.25 10.20
C ILE A 137 -6.23 10.47 11.11
N MET A 138 -5.04 10.64 10.53
CA MET A 138 -3.85 10.96 11.32
C MET A 138 -4.01 12.25 12.10
N ALA A 139 -4.54 13.31 11.49
CA ALA A 139 -4.82 14.58 12.17
C ALA A 139 -5.82 14.41 13.31
N LEU A 140 -6.89 13.61 13.11
CA LEU A 140 -7.84 13.28 14.17
C LEU A 140 -7.17 12.53 15.33
N ILE A 141 -6.34 11.54 15.05
CA ILE A 141 -5.61 10.79 16.08
C ILE A 141 -4.66 11.70 16.85
N LEU A 142 -3.93 12.59 16.17
CA LEU A 142 -3.06 13.56 16.81
C LEU A 142 -3.86 14.54 17.70
N PHE A 143 -5.01 15.01 17.23
CA PHE A 143 -5.92 15.84 18.03
C PHE A 143 -6.39 15.11 19.29
N PHE A 144 -6.87 13.86 19.17
CA PHE A 144 -7.28 13.08 20.34
C PHE A 144 -6.10 12.72 21.25
N SER A 145 -4.89 12.60 20.72
CA SER A 145 -3.68 12.36 21.50
C SER A 145 -3.38 13.50 22.48
N THR A 146 -3.79 14.73 22.17
CA THR A 146 -3.65 15.88 23.11
C THR A 146 -4.68 15.86 24.25
N LEU A 147 -5.83 15.23 24.02
CA LEU A 147 -6.92 15.14 24.98
C LEU A 147 -6.87 13.90 25.85
N LEU A 148 -6.41 12.78 25.29
CA LEU A 148 -6.38 11.49 25.94
C LEU A 148 -5.01 11.23 26.56
N LYS A 149 -4.98 11.02 27.87
CA LYS A 149 -3.73 10.74 28.62
C LYS A 149 -3.32 9.26 28.58
N SER A 150 -4.14 8.38 28.03
CA SER A 150 -3.93 6.93 28.02
C SER A 150 -3.69 6.42 26.59
N ASN A 151 -2.57 5.74 26.38
CA ASN A 151 -2.25 5.08 25.11
C ASN A 151 -3.31 4.05 24.69
N ILE A 152 -3.91 3.34 25.67
CA ILE A 152 -4.96 2.36 25.41
C ILE A 152 -6.23 3.06 24.90
N MET A 153 -6.62 4.19 25.52
CA MET A 153 -7.76 4.97 25.04
C MET A 153 -7.53 5.49 23.63
N LEU A 154 -6.31 5.92 23.29
CA LEU A 154 -5.97 6.37 21.95
C LEU A 154 -6.08 5.24 20.92
N LEU A 155 -5.64 4.03 21.26
CA LEU A 155 -5.80 2.85 20.38
C LEU A 155 -7.28 2.52 20.18
N ILE A 156 -8.10 2.52 21.23
CA ILE A 156 -9.55 2.30 21.14
C ILE A 156 -10.21 3.37 20.25
N THR A 157 -9.83 4.62 20.42
CA THR A 157 -10.32 5.73 19.58
C THR A 157 -9.96 5.50 18.11
N GLY A 158 -8.75 5.05 17.81
CA GLY A 158 -8.34 4.68 16.44
C GLY A 158 -9.21 3.59 15.82
N ILE A 159 -9.49 2.53 16.58
CA ILE A 159 -10.39 1.45 16.15
C ILE A 159 -11.80 1.99 15.88
N MET A 160 -12.33 2.83 16.77
CA MET A 160 -13.67 3.43 16.59
C MET A 160 -13.74 4.32 15.34
N ILE A 161 -12.73 5.14 15.11
CA ILE A 161 -12.61 5.93 13.87
C ILE A 161 -12.56 5.02 12.64
N GLY A 162 -11.84 3.90 12.71
CA GLY A 162 -11.79 2.90 11.66
C GLY A 162 -13.18 2.31 11.34
N TYR A 163 -13.97 1.98 12.35
CA TYR A 163 -15.35 1.52 12.15
C TYR A 163 -16.26 2.59 11.57
N MET A 164 -16.12 3.84 11.99
CA MET A 164 -16.86 4.96 11.39
C MET A 164 -16.51 5.13 9.92
N ALA A 165 -15.24 5.07 9.55
CA ALA A 165 -14.80 5.11 8.15
C ALA A 165 -15.38 3.93 7.34
N SER A 166 -15.36 2.72 7.89
CA SER A 166 -15.94 1.54 7.25
C SER A 166 -17.46 1.67 7.04
N SER A 167 -18.18 2.24 8.01
CA SER A 167 -19.62 2.53 7.88
C SER A 167 -19.90 3.57 6.80
N ALA A 168 -19.06 4.60 6.70
CA ALA A 168 -19.15 5.61 5.64
C ALA A 168 -18.89 4.99 4.26
N ILE A 169 -17.90 4.09 4.14
CA ILE A 169 -17.63 3.35 2.90
C ILE A 169 -18.84 2.49 2.50
N ALA A 170 -19.48 1.79 3.46
CA ALA A 170 -20.65 1.00 3.20
C ALA A 170 -21.82 1.87 2.67
N LEU A 171 -21.98 3.07 3.22
CA LEU A 171 -22.99 4.03 2.74
C LEU A 171 -22.66 4.52 1.32
N LEU A 172 -21.41 4.83 1.01
CA LEU A 172 -20.97 5.23 -0.33
C LEU A 172 -21.22 4.11 -1.35
N ASN A 173 -20.90 2.85 -0.99
CA ASN A 173 -21.16 1.69 -1.84
C ASN A 173 -22.66 1.51 -2.15
N PHE A 174 -23.54 1.83 -1.20
CA PHE A 174 -25.00 1.72 -1.42
C PHE A 174 -25.51 2.69 -2.51
N PHE A 175 -24.93 3.88 -2.60
CA PHE A 175 -25.33 4.89 -3.59
C PHE A 175 -24.53 4.84 -4.89
N ALA A 176 -23.47 4.03 -4.94
CA ALA A 176 -22.56 3.98 -6.08
C ALA A 176 -23.10 3.11 -7.24
N THR A 177 -22.53 3.30 -8.43
CA THR A 177 -22.77 2.42 -9.57
C THR A 177 -22.09 1.07 -9.37
N ALA A 178 -22.64 0.02 -10.01
CA ALA A 178 -22.05 -1.32 -9.95
C ALA A 178 -20.58 -1.34 -10.43
N GLU A 179 -20.26 -0.56 -11.46
CA GLU A 179 -18.91 -0.42 -12.01
C GLU A 179 -17.95 0.26 -11.01
N GLY A 180 -18.44 1.30 -10.32
CA GLY A 180 -17.67 1.97 -9.26
C GLY A 180 -17.36 1.03 -8.10
N VAL A 181 -18.36 0.29 -7.63
CA VAL A 181 -18.20 -0.71 -6.57
C VAL A 181 -17.20 -1.80 -6.98
N GLN A 182 -17.29 -2.31 -8.21
CA GLN A 182 -16.36 -3.31 -8.74
C GLN A 182 -14.93 -2.77 -8.79
N SER A 183 -14.74 -1.55 -9.29
CA SER A 183 -13.44 -0.89 -9.35
C SER A 183 -12.83 -0.70 -7.96
N TYR A 184 -13.64 -0.26 -7.00
CA TYR A 184 -13.22 -0.11 -5.61
C TYR A 184 -12.84 -1.45 -4.96
N MET A 185 -13.60 -2.52 -5.22
CA MET A 185 -13.29 -3.86 -4.71
C MET A 185 -11.95 -4.37 -5.27
N ILE A 186 -11.73 -4.21 -6.59
CA ILE A 186 -10.47 -4.61 -7.24
C ILE A 186 -9.28 -3.83 -6.64
N TRP A 187 -9.45 -2.52 -6.44
CA TRP A 187 -8.43 -1.71 -5.76
C TRP A 187 -8.15 -2.21 -4.34
N GLY A 188 -9.22 -2.55 -3.59
CA GLY A 188 -9.14 -3.04 -2.20
C GLY A 188 -8.43 -4.38 -2.04
N MET A 189 -8.37 -5.20 -3.09
CA MET A 189 -7.58 -6.45 -3.07
C MET A 189 -6.08 -6.20 -2.96
N GLY A 190 -5.63 -5.00 -3.34
CA GLY A 190 -4.24 -4.59 -3.32
C GLY A 190 -3.39 -5.32 -4.36
N ASN A 191 -2.73 -4.58 -5.20
CA ASN A 191 -1.73 -5.12 -6.13
C ASN A 191 -0.71 -4.04 -6.46
N PHE A 192 0.43 -4.46 -6.98
CA PHE A 192 1.47 -3.55 -7.50
C PHE A 192 1.46 -3.49 -9.03
N GLY A 193 0.37 -3.93 -9.69
CA GLY A 193 0.28 -4.05 -11.15
C GLY A 193 0.12 -2.73 -11.91
N GLY A 194 -0.05 -1.63 -11.21
CA GLY A 194 -0.18 -0.29 -11.79
C GLY A 194 0.99 0.66 -11.45
N VAL A 195 2.12 0.09 -11.02
CA VAL A 195 3.32 0.83 -10.62
C VAL A 195 4.29 0.92 -11.76
#